data_5044a45578c2bd481000ceb1e7259087
#
_entry.id   5044a45578c2bd481000ceb1e7259087
#
_cell.length_a   1.000
_cell.length_b   1.000
_cell.length_c   1.000
_cell.angle_alpha   90.00
_cell.angle_beta   90.00
_cell.angle_gamma   90.00
#
_symmetry.space_group_name_H-M   'P 1'
#
loop_
_entity.id
_entity.type
_entity.pdbx_description
1 polymer ?
#
loop_
_entity_poly.entity_id
_entity_poly.type
_entity_poly.pdbx_seq_one_letter_code
_entity_poly.pdbx_strand_id
1 'polypeptide(L)'
;MRRLSALGLAGLLASACAASLAPSIVRYPQFHYPASEASSVVIYKDPPPVEYEVIGEVRARVAADTPKDRLEASLREEASKIGANGLVIVVQDRVTEHKVQRPALSSQQPVGTSGTPGGGVTTLPTQAGRMEEVTIRVHEKEITGVVIRFKK
;
A
#
# COMPACT_ATOMS: atom_id res chain seq x y z
N MET A 1 34.98 -26.47 -37.56
CA MET A 1 34.21 -27.16 -36.53
C MET A 1 34.37 -26.39 -35.21
N ARG A 2 33.41 -25.56 -34.83
CA ARG A 2 33.33 -24.96 -33.49
C ARG A 2 31.85 -24.88 -33.11
N ARG A 3 31.48 -25.70 -32.12
CA ARG A 3 30.11 -25.77 -31.56
C ARG A 3 29.97 -24.66 -30.53
N LEU A 4 29.03 -23.76 -30.76
CA LEU A 4 28.57 -22.76 -29.79
C LEU A 4 27.37 -23.36 -29.04
N SER A 5 27.56 -23.65 -27.77
CA SER A 5 26.50 -24.03 -26.83
C SER A 5 25.87 -22.77 -26.29
N ALA A 6 24.61 -22.54 -26.64
CA ALA A 6 23.79 -21.50 -26.06
C ALA A 6 23.18 -22.02 -24.75
N LEU A 7 23.65 -21.53 -23.59
CA LEU A 7 22.97 -21.69 -22.30
C LEU A 7 21.89 -20.64 -22.19
N GLY A 8 20.65 -21.10 -22.28
CA GLY A 8 19.46 -20.27 -21.98
C GLY A 8 19.30 -20.10 -20.48
N LEU A 9 19.47 -18.87 -19.99
CA LEU A 9 19.18 -18.47 -18.61
C LEU A 9 17.73 -18.02 -18.53
N ALA A 10 16.83 -18.93 -18.16
CA ALA A 10 15.43 -18.61 -17.87
C ALA A 10 15.35 -17.98 -16.47
N GLY A 11 15.41 -16.65 -16.42
CA GLY A 11 15.15 -15.88 -15.20
C GLY A 11 13.66 -15.83 -14.90
N LEU A 12 13.20 -16.56 -13.90
CA LEU A 12 11.87 -16.38 -13.30
C LEU A 12 11.85 -15.03 -12.57
N LEU A 13 11.24 -14.03 -13.21
CA LEU A 13 10.86 -12.79 -12.57
C LEU A 13 9.59 -13.07 -11.73
N ALA A 14 9.76 -13.39 -10.46
CA ALA A 14 8.70 -13.35 -9.49
C ALA A 14 8.33 -11.86 -9.26
N SER A 15 7.36 -11.36 -10.05
CA SER A 15 6.70 -10.08 -9.79
C SER A 15 5.90 -10.21 -8.50
N ALA A 16 6.53 -9.88 -7.38
CA ALA A 16 5.80 -9.57 -6.15
C ALA A 16 5.00 -8.29 -6.42
N CYS A 17 3.69 -8.44 -6.67
CA CYS A 17 2.73 -7.35 -6.60
C CYS A 17 2.63 -6.87 -5.14
N ALA A 18 3.64 -6.16 -4.67
CA ALA A 18 3.46 -5.24 -3.58
C ALA A 18 2.58 -4.11 -4.14
N ALA A 19 1.34 -4.00 -3.69
CA ALA A 19 0.52 -2.84 -3.91
C ALA A 19 1.27 -1.65 -3.31
N SER A 20 2.12 -1.04 -4.11
CA SER A 20 2.84 0.18 -3.78
C SER A 20 1.79 1.27 -3.81
N LEU A 21 1.33 1.68 -2.62
CA LEU A 21 0.56 2.90 -2.45
C LEU A 21 1.54 4.06 -2.68
N ALA A 22 1.87 4.30 -3.94
CA ALA A 22 2.70 5.43 -4.32
C ALA A 22 1.97 6.72 -3.92
N PRO A 23 2.66 7.67 -3.28
CA PRO A 23 2.08 8.97 -3.01
C PRO A 23 1.64 9.63 -4.32
N SER A 24 0.44 10.19 -4.32
CA SER A 24 -0.07 10.95 -5.46
C SER A 24 0.22 12.42 -5.24
N ILE A 25 0.97 13.01 -6.17
CA ILE A 25 1.20 14.46 -6.18
C ILE A 25 0.48 15.06 -7.38
N VAL A 26 -0.38 16.03 -7.10
CA VAL A 26 -1.09 16.80 -8.12
C VAL A 26 -0.40 18.14 -8.25
N ARG A 27 0.26 18.35 -9.39
CA ARG A 27 0.88 19.65 -9.73
C ARG A 27 -0.18 20.64 -10.20
N TYR A 28 -0.08 21.88 -9.78
CA TYR A 28 -0.91 22.94 -10.31
C TYR A 28 -0.47 23.35 -11.73
N PRO A 29 -1.41 23.48 -12.68
CA PRO A 29 -1.11 23.62 -14.10
C PRO A 29 -0.32 24.88 -14.48
N GLN A 30 -0.38 25.94 -13.65
CA GLN A 30 0.34 27.18 -13.87
C GLN A 30 1.84 27.08 -13.58
N PHE A 31 2.30 26.04 -12.87
CA PHE A 31 3.71 25.90 -12.50
C PHE A 31 4.40 24.80 -13.31
N HIS A 32 5.48 25.15 -13.98
CA HIS A 32 6.29 24.25 -14.80
C HIS A 32 7.76 24.42 -14.44
N TYR A 33 8.19 23.73 -13.43
CA TYR A 33 9.59 23.74 -13.01
C TYR A 33 10.31 22.46 -13.47
N PRO A 34 11.61 22.56 -13.80
CA PRO A 34 12.41 21.38 -14.06
C PRO A 34 12.49 20.51 -12.79
N ALA A 35 12.62 19.20 -12.97
CA ALA A 35 12.81 18.30 -11.85
C ALA A 35 14.00 18.72 -11.00
N SER A 36 13.87 18.57 -9.68
CA SER A 36 14.93 18.81 -8.69
C SER A 36 15.54 17.48 -8.24
N GLU A 37 16.59 17.53 -7.44
CA GLU A 37 17.11 16.33 -6.78
C GLU A 37 16.24 15.97 -5.58
N ALA A 38 15.92 14.68 -5.41
CA ALA A 38 15.12 14.21 -4.27
C ALA A 38 15.80 14.53 -2.92
N SER A 39 17.12 14.55 -2.88
CA SER A 39 17.93 14.93 -1.70
C SER A 39 17.76 16.39 -1.29
N SER A 40 17.40 17.28 -2.24
CA SER A 40 17.17 18.69 -1.99
C SER A 40 15.79 19.01 -1.44
N VAL A 41 14.86 18.04 -1.45
CA VAL A 41 13.50 18.22 -0.97
C VAL A 41 13.45 18.03 0.55
N VAL A 42 13.09 19.09 1.27
CA VAL A 42 12.96 19.07 2.74
C VAL A 42 11.50 18.87 3.13
N ILE A 43 11.27 18.00 4.12
CA ILE A 43 9.92 17.74 4.64
C ILE A 43 9.72 18.55 5.93
N TYR A 44 8.67 19.34 5.95
CA TYR A 44 8.28 20.21 7.05
C TYR A 44 6.96 19.71 7.68
N LYS A 45 6.84 19.83 8.99
CA LYS A 45 5.57 19.64 9.72
C LYS A 45 4.76 20.93 9.76
N ASP A 46 5.45 22.05 9.81
CA ASP A 46 4.88 23.39 9.85
C ASP A 46 5.41 24.23 8.67
N PRO A 47 4.66 25.20 8.18
CA PRO A 47 5.10 26.07 7.12
C PRO A 47 6.44 26.75 7.45
N PRO A 48 7.46 26.69 6.56
CA PRO A 48 8.74 27.32 6.81
C PRO A 48 8.61 28.86 6.83
N PRO A 49 9.42 29.56 7.65
CA PRO A 49 9.34 31.04 7.81
C PRO A 49 10.01 31.81 6.66
N VAL A 50 10.03 31.26 5.48
CA VAL A 50 10.63 31.85 4.28
C VAL A 50 9.60 31.95 3.17
N GLU A 51 9.78 32.85 2.22
CA GLU A 51 8.84 32.96 1.10
C GLU A 51 8.91 31.75 0.18
N TYR A 52 7.74 31.20 -0.09
CA TYR A 52 7.59 30.06 -0.99
C TYR A 52 6.33 30.17 -1.85
N GLU A 53 6.28 29.39 -2.89
CA GLU A 53 5.11 29.18 -3.73
C GLU A 53 4.57 27.76 -3.51
N VAL A 54 3.25 27.62 -3.44
CA VAL A 54 2.60 26.31 -3.43
C VAL A 54 2.41 25.87 -4.87
N ILE A 55 3.11 24.83 -5.29
CA ILE A 55 3.14 24.32 -6.66
C ILE A 55 2.32 23.05 -6.88
N GLY A 56 1.79 22.47 -5.82
CA GLY A 56 0.96 21.28 -5.87
C GLY A 56 0.48 20.79 -4.51
N GLU A 57 -0.25 19.71 -4.54
CA GLU A 57 -0.75 19.02 -3.36
C GLU A 57 -0.24 17.58 -3.33
N VAL A 58 -0.01 17.04 -2.14
CA VAL A 58 0.33 15.64 -1.92
C VAL A 58 -0.78 14.94 -1.15
N ARG A 59 -1.13 13.73 -1.60
CA ARG A 59 -2.01 12.80 -0.89
C ARG A 59 -1.44 11.41 -0.96
N ALA A 60 -1.37 10.73 0.17
CA ALA A 60 -0.95 9.34 0.22
C ALA A 60 -1.71 8.60 1.31
N ARG A 61 -1.91 7.30 1.10
CA ARG A 61 -2.39 6.36 2.12
C ARG A 61 -1.41 5.22 2.18
N VAL A 62 -0.93 4.95 3.35
CA VAL A 62 0.03 3.88 3.59
C VAL A 62 -0.39 3.06 4.80
N ALA A 63 0.06 1.81 4.85
CA ALA A 63 -0.16 0.96 6.01
C ALA A 63 0.46 1.59 7.26
N ALA A 64 -0.16 1.39 8.43
CA ALA A 64 0.29 2.00 9.68
C ALA A 64 1.72 1.62 10.08
N ASP A 65 2.17 0.44 9.67
CA ASP A 65 3.50 -0.12 9.91
C ASP A 65 4.56 0.32 8.88
N THR A 66 4.17 1.16 7.89
CA THR A 66 5.12 1.66 6.90
C THR A 66 6.24 2.45 7.57
N PRO A 67 7.53 2.06 7.36
CA PRO A 67 8.66 2.77 7.92
C PRO A 67 8.69 4.23 7.47
N LYS A 68 8.93 5.13 8.43
CA LYS A 68 8.96 6.58 8.18
C LYS A 68 9.95 6.97 7.08
N ASP A 69 11.15 6.40 7.14
CA ASP A 69 12.23 6.73 6.18
C ASP A 69 11.86 6.35 4.75
N ARG A 70 11.20 5.20 4.57
CA ARG A 70 10.72 4.76 3.26
C ARG A 70 9.63 5.66 2.71
N LEU A 71 8.72 6.08 3.58
CA LEU A 71 7.66 7.01 3.22
C LEU A 71 8.23 8.37 2.82
N GLU A 72 9.12 8.93 3.62
CA GLU A 72 9.76 10.20 3.32
C GLU A 72 10.58 10.17 2.04
N ALA A 73 11.31 9.07 1.79
CA ALA A 73 12.06 8.89 0.55
C ALA A 73 11.14 8.91 -0.67
N SER A 74 10.01 8.19 -0.62
CA SER A 74 9.03 8.15 -1.69
C SER A 74 8.38 9.52 -1.92
N LEU A 75 8.06 10.25 -0.86
CA LEU A 75 7.50 11.61 -0.96
C LEU A 75 8.49 12.59 -1.59
N ARG A 76 9.77 12.54 -1.22
CA ARG A 76 10.83 13.37 -1.81
C ARG A 76 11.01 13.07 -3.29
N GLU A 77 11.02 11.79 -3.65
CA GLU A 77 11.14 11.36 -5.04
C GLU A 77 10.00 11.91 -5.91
N GLU A 78 8.76 11.75 -5.48
CA GLU A 78 7.62 12.26 -6.24
C GLU A 78 7.60 13.79 -6.30
N ALA A 79 7.91 14.49 -5.22
CA ALA A 79 7.96 15.94 -5.19
C ALA A 79 9.08 16.51 -6.07
N SER A 80 10.21 15.83 -6.14
CA SER A 80 11.34 16.26 -7.00
C SER A 80 10.99 16.25 -8.48
N LYS A 81 10.13 15.33 -8.93
CA LYS A 81 9.69 15.24 -10.34
C LYS A 81 8.97 16.49 -10.83
N ILE A 82 8.31 17.22 -9.93
CA ILE A 82 7.61 18.47 -10.26
C ILE A 82 8.42 19.74 -9.94
N GLY A 83 9.69 19.57 -9.54
CA GLY A 83 10.63 20.66 -9.27
C GLY A 83 10.47 21.32 -7.90
N ALA A 84 9.91 20.59 -6.95
CA ALA A 84 9.81 21.05 -5.57
C ALA A 84 11.16 21.05 -4.86
N ASN A 85 11.27 21.88 -3.82
CA ASN A 85 12.36 21.82 -2.85
C ASN A 85 11.87 21.75 -1.39
N GLY A 86 10.56 21.65 -1.20
CA GLY A 86 9.95 21.43 0.10
C GLY A 86 8.57 20.78 0.03
N LEU A 87 8.22 20.11 1.11
CA LEU A 87 6.90 19.52 1.37
C LEU A 87 6.46 19.92 2.77
N VAL A 88 5.26 20.45 2.90
CA VAL A 88 4.61 20.67 4.20
C VAL A 88 3.53 19.61 4.33
N ILE A 89 3.69 18.67 5.26
CA ILE A 89 2.79 17.51 5.38
C ILE A 89 2.16 17.40 6.75
N VAL A 90 0.93 16.88 6.75
CA VAL A 90 0.20 16.45 7.94
C VAL A 90 -0.05 14.96 7.82
N VAL A 91 0.30 14.22 8.85
CA VAL A 91 0.07 12.76 8.93
C VAL A 91 -1.04 12.52 9.94
N GLN A 92 -2.07 11.80 9.52
CA GLN A 92 -3.20 11.43 10.36
C GLN A 92 -3.34 9.91 10.39
N ASP A 93 -3.54 9.35 11.57
CA ASP A 93 -3.88 7.94 11.73
C ASP A 93 -5.35 7.75 11.42
N ARG A 94 -5.65 6.77 10.56
CA ARG A 94 -7.00 6.43 10.15
C ARG A 94 -7.27 4.96 10.40
N VAL A 95 -8.41 4.65 10.97
CA VAL A 95 -8.91 3.29 11.09
C VAL A 95 -10.10 3.12 10.16
N THR A 96 -9.98 2.19 9.21
CA THR A 96 -11.06 1.86 8.28
C THR A 96 -11.60 0.48 8.63
N GLU A 97 -12.90 0.38 8.80
CA GLU A 97 -13.58 -0.90 9.05
C GLU A 97 -14.14 -1.46 7.75
N HIS A 98 -13.74 -2.67 7.41
CA HIS A 98 -14.25 -3.41 6.27
C HIS A 98 -15.05 -4.61 6.77
N LYS A 99 -16.29 -4.74 6.31
CA LYS A 99 -17.11 -5.92 6.55
C LYS A 99 -16.88 -6.93 5.43
N VAL A 100 -16.38 -8.10 5.78
CA VAL A 100 -16.09 -9.19 4.83
C VAL A 100 -16.92 -10.39 5.22
N GLN A 101 -17.64 -10.98 4.26
CA GLN A 101 -18.31 -12.24 4.46
C GLN A 101 -17.32 -13.39 4.24
N ARG A 102 -17.16 -14.22 5.24
CA ARG A 102 -16.36 -15.45 5.16
C ARG A 102 -17.27 -16.66 5.34
N PRO A 103 -17.00 -17.78 4.65
CA PRO A 103 -17.65 -19.03 4.98
C PRO A 103 -17.30 -19.38 6.42
N ALA A 104 -18.32 -19.65 7.24
CA ALA A 104 -18.10 -20.11 8.61
C ALA A 104 -17.34 -21.43 8.54
N LEU A 105 -16.15 -21.46 9.14
CA LEU A 105 -15.41 -22.69 9.33
C LEU A 105 -16.19 -23.52 10.33
N SER A 106 -16.96 -24.52 9.86
CA SER A 106 -17.50 -25.52 10.73
C SER A 106 -16.32 -26.22 11.39
N SER A 107 -16.15 -26.03 12.69
CA SER A 107 -15.26 -26.84 13.50
C SER A 107 -15.75 -28.28 13.39
N GLN A 108 -15.14 -29.06 12.50
CA GLN A 108 -15.32 -30.51 12.52
C GLN A 108 -14.70 -31.01 13.83
N GLN A 109 -15.54 -31.17 14.82
CA GLN A 109 -15.19 -31.97 15.97
C GLN A 109 -14.95 -33.41 15.45
N PRO A 110 -13.78 -33.97 15.68
CA PRO A 110 -13.57 -35.39 15.32
C PRO A 110 -14.56 -36.25 16.10
N VAL A 111 -15.59 -36.70 15.41
CA VAL A 111 -16.49 -37.69 15.96
C VAL A 111 -15.68 -38.98 16.08
N GLY A 112 -15.39 -39.37 17.32
CA GLY A 112 -14.73 -40.62 17.62
C GLY A 112 -15.49 -41.79 16.97
N THR A 113 -14.83 -42.55 16.12
CA THR A 113 -15.31 -43.76 15.53
C THR A 113 -15.40 -44.82 16.61
N SER A 114 -16.57 -45.00 17.19
CA SER A 114 -16.95 -46.22 17.86
C SER A 114 -17.56 -47.15 16.80
N GLY A 115 -16.88 -48.26 16.53
CA GLY A 115 -17.25 -49.16 15.47
C GLY A 115 -18.54 -49.93 15.77
N THR A 116 -19.37 -50.06 14.75
CA THR A 116 -20.36 -51.12 14.62
C THR A 116 -20.53 -51.45 13.14
N PRO A 117 -20.41 -52.73 12.72
CA PRO A 117 -20.58 -53.13 11.33
C PRO A 117 -22.07 -53.30 11.02
N GLY A 118 -22.62 -52.38 10.27
CA GLY A 118 -23.99 -52.48 9.80
C GLY A 118 -24.24 -51.35 8.80
N GLY A 119 -24.43 -51.71 7.50
CA GLY A 119 -24.56 -50.77 6.40
C GLY A 119 -25.75 -49.84 6.56
N GLY A 120 -25.44 -48.56 6.65
CA GLY A 120 -26.38 -47.47 6.53
C GLY A 120 -25.76 -46.41 5.67
N VAL A 121 -26.38 -46.09 4.52
CA VAL A 121 -26.01 -44.94 3.69
C VAL A 121 -26.33 -43.70 4.50
N THR A 122 -25.33 -43.13 5.13
CA THR A 122 -25.48 -41.84 5.81
C THR A 122 -25.41 -40.76 4.77
N THR A 123 -26.55 -40.20 4.39
CA THR A 123 -26.61 -38.95 3.65
C THR A 123 -25.97 -37.86 4.50
N LEU A 124 -24.79 -37.40 4.09
CA LEU A 124 -24.16 -36.24 4.70
C LEU A 124 -25.11 -35.04 4.54
N PRO A 125 -25.47 -34.35 5.62
CA PRO A 125 -26.23 -33.13 5.48
C PRO A 125 -25.35 -32.12 4.70
N THR A 126 -25.83 -31.71 3.53
CA THR A 126 -25.27 -30.58 2.82
C THR A 126 -25.48 -29.36 3.68
N GLN A 127 -24.52 -29.03 4.51
CA GLN A 127 -24.53 -27.77 5.24
C GLN A 127 -24.35 -26.66 4.18
N ALA A 128 -25.46 -26.04 3.82
CA ALA A 128 -25.42 -24.76 3.10
C ALA A 128 -24.54 -23.81 3.92
N GLY A 129 -23.39 -23.45 3.37
CA GLY A 129 -22.36 -22.71 4.07
C GLY A 129 -22.92 -21.43 4.69
N ARG A 130 -22.99 -21.40 6.01
CA ARG A 130 -23.38 -20.20 6.74
C ARG A 130 -22.28 -19.16 6.53
N MET A 131 -22.62 -18.02 5.93
CA MET A 131 -21.71 -16.90 5.81
C MET A 131 -21.69 -16.14 7.14
N GLU A 132 -20.50 -15.88 7.63
CA GLU A 132 -20.27 -15.09 8.82
C GLU A 132 -19.72 -13.71 8.41
N GLU A 133 -20.33 -12.64 8.89
CA GLU A 133 -19.83 -11.29 8.69
C GLU A 133 -18.71 -11.00 9.70
N VAL A 134 -17.51 -10.82 9.19
CA VAL A 134 -16.34 -10.46 9.98
C VAL A 134 -15.95 -9.03 9.69
N THR A 135 -15.83 -8.23 10.74
CA THR A 135 -15.33 -6.85 10.62
C THR A 135 -13.81 -6.85 10.75
N ILE A 136 -13.13 -6.43 9.69
CA ILE A 136 -11.67 -6.25 9.68
C ILE A 136 -11.37 -4.77 9.86
N ARG A 137 -10.55 -4.44 10.88
CA ARG A 137 -10.04 -3.10 11.11
C ARG A 137 -8.68 -2.96 10.44
N VAL A 138 -8.59 -2.05 9.49
CA VAL A 138 -7.34 -1.72 8.81
C VAL A 138 -6.85 -0.38 9.35
N HIS A 139 -5.64 -0.38 9.89
CA HIS A 139 -4.97 0.82 10.36
C HIS A 139 -4.10 1.37 9.23
N GLU A 140 -4.37 2.61 8.85
CA GLU A 140 -3.67 3.32 7.77
C GLU A 140 -3.20 4.69 8.27
N LYS A 141 -2.14 5.21 7.63
CA LYS A 141 -1.75 6.61 7.76
C LYS A 141 -2.20 7.35 6.51
N GLU A 142 -2.99 8.39 6.70
CA GLU A 142 -3.36 9.32 5.65
C GLU A 142 -2.42 10.54 5.72
N ILE A 143 -1.78 10.85 4.60
CA ILE A 143 -0.84 11.95 4.47
C ILE A 143 -1.46 12.95 3.50
N THR A 144 -1.58 14.17 3.97
CA THR A 144 -2.03 15.30 3.17
C THR A 144 -1.05 16.45 3.32
N GLY A 145 -0.91 17.27 2.31
CA GLY A 145 -0.05 18.44 2.41
C GLY A 145 0.11 19.20 1.12
N VAL A 146 1.01 20.15 1.14
CA VAL A 146 1.33 21.00 0.00
C VAL A 146 2.78 20.84 -0.42
N VAL A 147 2.97 20.88 -1.72
CA VAL A 147 4.29 20.85 -2.35
C VAL A 147 4.72 22.29 -2.59
N ILE A 148 5.89 22.66 -2.09
CA ILE A 148 6.36 24.05 -2.10
C ILE A 148 7.68 24.20 -2.86
N ARG A 149 7.88 25.42 -3.38
CA ARG A 149 9.12 25.87 -3.96
C ARG A 149 9.50 27.21 -3.35
N PHE A 150 10.73 27.33 -2.84
CA PHE A 150 11.23 28.59 -2.32
C PHE A 150 11.50 29.58 -3.44
N LYS A 151 11.11 30.82 -3.23
CA LYS A 151 11.49 31.92 -4.11
C LYS A 151 12.99 32.21 -3.94
N LYS A 152 13.67 32.39 -5.06
CA LYS A 152 15.07 32.80 -5.06
C LYS A 152 15.17 34.32 -4.94
#